data_72acb548f7a6fa35e2be0096b8fb4c5b
#
_entry.id   72acb548f7a6fa35e2be0096b8fb4c5b
#
_cell.length_a   1.000
_cell.length_b   1.000
_cell.length_c   1.000
_cell.angle_alpha   90.00
_cell.angle_beta   90.00
_cell.angle_gamma   90.00
#
_symmetry.space_group_name_H-M   'P 1'
#
loop_
_entity.id
_entity.type
_entity.pdbx_description
1 polymer ?
#
loop_
_entity_poly.entity_id
_entity_poly.type
_entity_poly.pdbx_seq_one_letter_code
_entity_poly.pdbx_strand_id
1 'polypeptide(L)'
;MPRLQTYTKASAIIYALHALQFLAIPETFISYNFNVTPDAMHVFIARGSGLTCAGVAYAVHKFDVPLKLLVAYNAMIGLVYPWNAAYISKLPVKYPMHYLSQVLTAGLTVAGVLAL
;
A
#
# COMPACT_ATOMS: atom_id res chain seq x y z
N MET A 1 7.12 -9.63 -21.25
CA MET A 1 8.49 -9.44 -20.73
C MET A 1 8.58 -9.93 -19.29
N PRO A 2 9.62 -10.70 -18.91
CA PRO A 2 9.72 -11.25 -17.56
C PRO A 2 9.72 -10.19 -16.45
N ARG A 3 10.42 -9.09 -16.66
CA ARG A 3 10.51 -7.99 -15.64
C ARG A 3 9.15 -7.35 -15.40
N LEU A 4 8.38 -7.13 -16.44
CA LEU A 4 7.04 -6.57 -16.37
C LEU A 4 6.10 -7.49 -15.59
N GLN A 5 6.13 -8.78 -15.90
CA GLN A 5 5.30 -9.77 -15.19
C GLN A 5 5.68 -9.87 -13.71
N THR A 6 6.96 -9.84 -13.40
CA THR A 6 7.45 -9.86 -12.01
C THR A 6 6.96 -8.64 -11.24
N TYR A 7 7.07 -7.45 -11.84
CA TYR A 7 6.61 -6.21 -11.22
C TYR A 7 5.10 -6.23 -10.97
N THR A 8 4.33 -6.66 -11.97
CA THR A 8 2.87 -6.75 -11.87
C THR A 8 2.44 -7.73 -10.79
N LYS A 9 3.07 -8.91 -10.74
CA LYS A 9 2.81 -9.91 -9.70
C LYS A 9 3.18 -9.40 -8.30
N ALA A 10 4.34 -8.78 -8.17
CA ALA A 10 4.77 -8.21 -6.90
C ALA A 10 3.80 -7.15 -6.40
N SER A 11 3.36 -6.24 -7.28
CA SER A 11 2.35 -5.23 -6.94
C SER A 11 1.05 -5.88 -6.46
N ALA A 12 0.53 -6.86 -7.19
CA ALA A 12 -0.70 -7.56 -6.83
C ALA A 12 -0.58 -8.25 -5.46
N ILE A 13 0.53 -8.91 -5.19
CA ILE A 13 0.79 -9.57 -3.91
C ILE A 13 0.85 -8.56 -2.76
N ILE A 14 1.53 -7.44 -2.95
CA ILE A 14 1.64 -6.40 -1.93
C ILE A 14 0.27 -5.80 -1.61
N TYR A 15 -0.55 -5.49 -2.61
CA TYR A 15 -1.92 -5.03 -2.39
C TYR A 15 -2.77 -6.09 -1.70
N ALA A 16 -2.65 -7.36 -2.08
CA ALA A 16 -3.39 -8.45 -1.44
C ALA A 16 -3.01 -8.61 0.04
N LEU A 17 -1.73 -8.51 0.37
CA LEU A 17 -1.26 -8.59 1.76
C LEU A 17 -1.76 -7.42 2.60
N HIS A 18 -1.77 -6.21 2.06
CA HIS A 18 -2.33 -5.05 2.74
C HIS A 18 -3.85 -5.20 2.92
N ALA A 19 -4.55 -5.68 1.90
CA ALA A 19 -5.98 -5.96 2.01
C ALA A 19 -6.28 -6.93 3.14
N LEU A 20 -5.52 -8.01 3.23
CA LEU A 20 -5.67 -9.00 4.29
C LEU A 20 -5.48 -8.39 5.68
N GLN A 21 -4.44 -7.59 5.86
CA GLN A 21 -4.17 -6.92 7.14
C GLN A 21 -5.27 -5.94 7.51
N PHE A 22 -5.70 -5.10 6.59
CA PHE A 22 -6.76 -4.12 6.84
C PHE A 22 -8.11 -4.76 7.13
N LEU A 23 -8.43 -5.88 6.49
CA LEU A 23 -9.72 -6.55 6.65
C LEU A 23 -9.75 -7.48 7.85
N ALA A 24 -8.68 -8.26 8.07
CA ALA A 24 -8.64 -9.29 9.10
C ALA A 24 -8.18 -8.76 10.46
N ILE A 25 -7.17 -7.88 10.47
CA ILE A 25 -6.56 -7.38 11.71
C ILE A 25 -6.37 -5.85 11.67
N PRO A 26 -7.43 -5.06 11.42
CA PRO A 26 -7.28 -3.61 11.26
C PRO A 26 -6.71 -2.92 12.50
N GLU A 27 -7.15 -3.31 13.69
CA GLU A 27 -6.67 -2.71 14.92
C GLU A 27 -5.19 -2.97 15.14
N THR A 28 -4.74 -4.19 14.90
CA THR A 28 -3.32 -4.57 15.01
C THR A 28 -2.47 -3.81 14.01
N PHE A 29 -2.92 -3.69 12.77
CA PHE A 29 -2.21 -2.94 11.74
C PHE A 29 -2.04 -1.47 12.14
N ILE A 30 -3.11 -0.84 12.60
CA ILE A 30 -3.07 0.57 13.03
C ILE A 30 -2.11 0.73 14.21
N SER A 31 -2.18 -0.15 15.20
CA SER A 31 -1.34 -0.08 16.40
C SER A 31 0.16 -0.27 16.10
N TYR A 32 0.50 -1.06 15.08
CA TYR A 32 1.90 -1.23 14.68
C TYR A 32 2.45 -0.07 13.89
N ASN A 33 1.61 0.65 13.15
CA ASN A 33 2.03 1.73 12.27
C ASN A 33 1.88 3.12 12.88
N PHE A 34 1.02 3.27 13.89
CA PHE A 34 0.73 4.56 14.52
C PHE A 34 0.68 4.44 16.03
N ASN A 35 1.15 5.50 16.72
CA ASN A 35 1.04 5.63 18.16
C ASN A 35 -0.35 6.16 18.55
N VAL A 36 -1.38 5.40 18.25
CA VAL A 36 -2.78 5.71 18.55
C VAL A 36 -3.48 4.47 19.09
N THR A 37 -4.52 4.69 19.90
CA THR A 37 -5.45 3.63 20.28
C THR A 37 -6.53 3.56 19.20
N PRO A 38 -6.67 2.45 18.45
CA PRO A 38 -7.65 2.34 17.39
C PRO A 38 -9.08 2.46 17.94
N ASP A 39 -9.91 3.24 17.27
CA ASP A 39 -11.33 3.38 17.55
C ASP A 39 -12.18 2.86 16.37
N ALA A 40 -13.50 2.96 16.50
CA ALA A 40 -14.41 2.49 15.47
C ALA A 40 -14.20 3.21 14.12
N MET A 41 -13.86 4.49 14.13
CA MET A 41 -13.60 5.25 12.91
C MET A 41 -12.31 4.76 12.23
N HIS A 42 -11.25 4.52 12.99
CA HIS A 42 -10.01 3.96 12.46
C HIS A 42 -10.25 2.60 11.80
N VAL A 43 -11.01 1.73 12.45
CA VAL A 43 -11.34 0.40 11.91
C VAL A 43 -12.18 0.51 10.64
N PHE A 44 -13.14 1.40 10.61
CA PHE A 44 -13.97 1.65 9.43
C PHE A 44 -13.14 2.09 8.23
N ILE A 45 -12.25 3.06 8.42
CA ILE A 45 -11.36 3.56 7.36
C ILE A 45 -10.39 2.46 6.90
N ALA A 46 -9.84 1.69 7.84
CA ALA A 46 -8.93 0.60 7.51
C ALA A 46 -9.63 -0.47 6.66
N ARG A 47 -10.85 -0.86 7.01
CA ARG A 47 -11.62 -1.83 6.23
C ARG A 47 -11.96 -1.30 4.83
N GLY A 48 -12.33 -0.03 4.71
CA GLY A 48 -12.53 0.60 3.40
C GLY A 48 -11.26 0.59 2.56
N SER A 49 -10.12 0.92 3.16
CA SER A 49 -8.81 0.84 2.50
C SER A 49 -8.47 -0.59 2.09
N GLY A 50 -8.81 -1.57 2.92
CA GLY A 50 -8.63 -2.98 2.60
C GLY A 50 -9.44 -3.45 1.40
N LEU A 51 -10.68 -3.03 1.29
CA LEU A 51 -11.52 -3.33 0.13
C LEU A 51 -10.93 -2.71 -1.15
N THR A 52 -10.43 -1.48 -1.06
CA THR A 52 -9.76 -0.82 -2.18
C THR A 52 -8.51 -1.58 -2.61
N CYS A 53 -7.66 -1.98 -1.65
CA CYS A 53 -6.47 -2.79 -1.93
C CYS A 53 -6.83 -4.15 -2.56
N ALA A 54 -7.89 -4.80 -2.08
CA ALA A 54 -8.36 -6.06 -2.66
C ALA A 54 -8.83 -5.87 -4.10
N GLY A 55 -9.55 -4.79 -4.38
CA GLY A 55 -9.97 -4.44 -5.74
C GLY A 55 -8.80 -4.20 -6.68
N VAL A 56 -7.79 -3.46 -6.23
CA VAL A 56 -6.56 -3.23 -7.01
C VAL A 56 -5.82 -4.53 -7.28
N ALA A 57 -5.63 -5.36 -6.25
CA ALA A 57 -4.98 -6.67 -6.39
C ALA A 57 -5.69 -7.55 -7.41
N TYR A 58 -7.00 -7.60 -7.34
CA TYR A 58 -7.82 -8.37 -8.27
C TYR A 58 -7.69 -7.83 -9.70
N ALA A 59 -7.82 -6.51 -9.88
CA ALA A 59 -7.73 -5.88 -11.20
C ALA A 59 -6.35 -6.11 -11.84
N VAL A 60 -5.29 -5.96 -11.06
CA VAL A 60 -3.91 -6.17 -11.56
C VAL A 60 -3.67 -7.64 -11.92
N HIS A 61 -4.27 -8.56 -11.17
CA HIS A 61 -4.13 -10.00 -11.43
C HIS A 61 -4.93 -10.46 -12.65
N LYS A 62 -6.14 -9.94 -12.83
CA LYS A 62 -7.09 -10.46 -13.84
C LYS A 62 -7.12 -9.67 -15.15
N PHE A 63 -6.74 -8.41 -15.14
CA PHE A 63 -6.83 -7.54 -16.31
C PHE A 63 -5.45 -7.05 -16.73
N ASP A 64 -5.32 -6.69 -18.00
CA ASP A 64 -4.10 -6.10 -18.56
C ASP A 64 -4.03 -4.62 -18.18
N VAL A 65 -3.53 -4.34 -16.98
CA VAL A 65 -3.34 -2.97 -16.51
C VAL A 65 -2.07 -2.39 -17.15
N PRO A 66 -2.15 -1.23 -17.83
CA PRO A 66 -0.97 -0.60 -18.40
C PRO A 66 0.11 -0.35 -17.34
N LEU A 67 1.35 -0.68 -17.66
CA LEU A 67 2.46 -0.54 -16.73
C LEU A 67 2.61 0.90 -16.22
N LYS A 68 2.50 1.87 -17.12
CA LYS A 68 2.59 3.30 -16.74
C LYS A 68 1.55 3.69 -15.71
N LEU A 69 0.33 3.18 -15.85
CA LEU A 69 -0.75 3.43 -14.91
C LEU A 69 -0.44 2.80 -13.54
N LEU A 70 0.03 1.57 -13.52
CA LEU A 70 0.36 0.87 -12.28
C LEU A 70 1.52 1.56 -11.55
N VAL A 71 2.56 1.97 -12.26
CA VAL A 71 3.69 2.69 -11.68
C VAL A 71 3.25 4.04 -11.11
N ALA A 72 2.45 4.79 -11.86
CA ALA A 72 1.91 6.07 -11.40
C ALA A 72 1.04 5.88 -10.15
N TYR A 73 0.20 4.86 -10.14
CA TYR A 73 -0.67 4.56 -9.01
C TYR A 73 0.15 4.17 -7.77
N ASN A 74 1.16 3.32 -7.91
CA ASN A 74 2.04 2.95 -6.81
C ASN A 74 2.79 4.16 -6.23
N ALA A 75 3.26 5.06 -7.09
CA ALA A 75 3.89 6.30 -6.66
C ALA A 75 2.93 7.19 -5.88
N MET A 76 1.71 7.36 -6.38
CA MET A 76 0.67 8.16 -5.71
C MET A 76 0.30 7.58 -4.35
N ILE A 77 0.11 6.28 -4.27
CA ILE A 77 -0.21 5.61 -3.00
C ILE A 77 0.91 5.84 -1.97
N GLY A 78 2.17 5.71 -2.39
CA GLY A 78 3.31 5.97 -1.52
C GLY A 78 3.36 7.40 -1.02
N LEU A 79 3.20 8.36 -1.91
CA LEU A 79 3.25 9.78 -1.56
C LEU A 79 2.08 10.20 -0.68
N VAL A 80 0.86 9.73 -0.99
CA VAL A 80 -0.36 10.16 -0.28
C VAL A 80 -0.49 9.51 1.09
N TYR A 81 -0.06 8.26 1.26
CA TYR A 81 -0.26 7.53 2.52
C TYR A 81 0.99 7.51 3.39
N PRO A 82 2.00 6.63 3.20
CA PRO A 82 3.06 6.52 4.20
C PRO A 82 3.94 7.78 4.30
N TRP A 83 4.28 8.40 3.18
CA TRP A 83 5.14 9.58 3.20
C TRP A 83 4.39 10.83 3.66
N ASN A 84 3.16 11.03 3.18
CA ASN A 84 2.31 12.13 3.64
C ASN A 84 2.00 11.99 5.13
N ALA A 85 1.66 10.79 5.58
CA ALA A 85 1.34 10.56 6.99
C ALA A 85 2.47 11.03 7.91
N ALA A 86 3.72 10.72 7.56
CA ALA A 86 4.88 11.07 8.38
C ALA A 86 5.29 12.54 8.26
N TYR A 87 5.35 13.08 7.04
CA TYR A 87 6.05 14.34 6.78
C TYR A 87 5.14 15.53 6.48
N ILE A 88 3.96 15.32 5.94
CA ILE A 88 3.02 16.41 5.60
C ILE A 88 1.90 16.51 6.64
N SER A 89 1.16 15.44 6.84
CA SER A 89 0.08 15.40 7.83
C SER A 89 0.59 15.27 9.27
N LYS A 90 1.85 14.88 9.44
CA LYS A 90 2.52 14.75 10.74
C LYS A 90 1.72 13.89 11.71
N LEU A 91 1.21 12.76 11.23
CA LEU A 91 0.51 11.81 12.07
C LEU A 91 1.48 11.10 13.02
N PRO A 92 1.00 10.59 14.16
CA PRO A 92 1.85 9.90 15.13
C PRO A 92 2.28 8.52 14.64
N VAL A 93 3.10 8.48 13.60
CA VAL A 93 3.61 7.23 13.02
C VAL A 93 4.57 6.53 13.96
N LYS A 94 4.57 5.20 13.91
CA LYS A 94 5.36 4.35 14.79
C LYS A 94 6.47 3.66 14.02
N TYR A 95 7.71 3.92 14.41
CA TYR A 95 8.88 3.27 13.84
C TYR A 95 9.31 2.10 14.73
N PRO A 96 9.95 1.04 14.21
CA PRO A 96 10.40 0.90 12.80
C PRO A 96 9.32 0.41 11.81
N MET A 97 8.13 0.03 12.26
CA MET A 97 7.12 -0.58 11.39
C MET A 97 6.66 0.31 10.25
N HIS A 98 6.56 1.62 10.47
CA HIS A 98 6.15 2.55 9.42
C HIS A 98 7.20 2.65 8.29
N TYR A 99 8.46 2.36 8.56
CA TYR A 99 9.49 2.26 7.51
C TYR A 99 9.16 1.22 6.46
N LEU A 100 8.51 0.11 6.84
CA LEU A 100 8.15 -0.94 5.89
C LEU A 100 7.26 -0.39 4.77
N SER A 101 6.23 0.36 5.11
CA SER A 101 5.33 0.98 4.13
C SER A 101 6.05 1.99 3.25
N GLN A 102 6.92 2.83 3.84
CA GLN A 102 7.71 3.81 3.12
C GLN A 102 8.69 3.15 2.13
N VAL A 103 9.41 2.13 2.58
CA VAL A 103 10.38 1.42 1.74
C VAL A 103 9.69 0.62 0.64
N LEU A 104 8.59 -0.06 0.94
CA LEU A 104 7.84 -0.81 -0.06
C LEU A 104 7.32 0.09 -1.19
N THR A 105 6.71 1.22 -0.84
CA THR A 105 6.17 2.14 -1.86
C THR A 105 7.25 2.82 -2.66
N ALA A 106 8.34 3.23 -2.03
CA ALA A 106 9.51 3.79 -2.72
C ALA A 106 10.14 2.73 -3.64
N GLY A 107 10.33 1.52 -3.16
CA GLY A 107 10.89 0.40 -3.93
C GLY A 107 10.04 0.03 -5.13
N LEU A 108 8.72 -0.04 -4.97
CA LEU A 108 7.79 -0.28 -6.07
C LEU A 108 7.85 0.83 -7.12
N THR A 109 7.96 2.07 -6.69
CA THR A 109 8.05 3.21 -7.60
C THR A 109 9.34 3.15 -8.41
N VAL A 110 10.48 2.96 -7.75
CA VAL A 110 11.79 2.86 -8.42
C VAL A 110 11.83 1.65 -9.36
N ALA A 111 11.42 0.48 -8.89
CA ALA A 111 11.40 -0.73 -9.71
C ALA A 111 10.48 -0.57 -10.92
N GLY A 112 9.34 0.09 -10.74
CA GLY A 112 8.42 0.37 -11.83
C GLY A 112 8.99 1.29 -12.89
N VAL A 113 9.65 2.38 -12.47
CA VAL A 113 10.32 3.31 -13.38
C VAL A 113 11.42 2.60 -14.17
N LEU A 114 12.20 1.76 -13.50
CA LEU A 114 13.25 0.98 -14.16
C LEU A 114 12.70 -0.08 -15.14
N ALA A 115 11.47 -0.53 -14.93
CA ALA A 115 10.80 -1.49 -15.80
C ALA A 115 10.10 -0.83 -17.02
N LEU A 116 9.92 0.49 -16.99
CA LEU A 116 9.42 1.24 -18.14
C LEU A 116 10.49 1.30 -19.25
#